data_a88c51d4ea9846d657ad422a9226e5f0
#
_entry.id   a88c51d4ea9846d657ad422a9226e5f0
#
_cell.length_a   1.000
_cell.length_b   1.000
_cell.length_c   1.000
_cell.angle_alpha   90.00
_cell.angle_beta   90.00
_cell.angle_gamma   90.00
#
_symmetry.space_group_name_H-M   'P 1'
#
loop_
_entity.id
_entity.type
_entity.pdbx_description
1 polymer ?
#
loop_
_entity_poly.entity_id
_entity_poly.type
_entity_poly.pdbx_seq_one_letter_code
_entity_poly.pdbx_strand_id
1 'polypeptide(L)'
;MYNDIPLHIVNSEGLITFSSELSSNIGKTKFEDLFNIYVGLVSGREKIFKNDTFGNITVQNSKERFDKYIYIKEYPTSQEDLNTYLEENKEKLISRQIRKFNKHNWFEWGALRNIKVMEVHKDKECIYITNITRKEEVAFKGKVGYFGGGLLMLLPKTDCNLDTIVTFLNTPTFKKNFTYSGRFRIGQSQLAKSYINNPN
;
A
#
# COMPACT_ATOMS: atom_id res chain seq x y z
N MET A 1 -18.25 -7.63 32.12
CA MET A 1 -18.16 -9.04 31.68
C MET A 1 -17.47 -9.00 30.31
N TYR A 2 -16.27 -9.55 30.17
CA TYR A 2 -15.67 -9.80 28.87
C TYR A 2 -16.37 -11.05 28.32
N ASN A 3 -17.09 -10.90 27.21
CA ASN A 3 -17.61 -12.05 26.49
C ASN A 3 -16.42 -12.68 25.76
N ASP A 4 -15.99 -13.85 26.21
CA ASP A 4 -15.00 -14.66 25.51
C ASP A 4 -15.63 -15.17 24.21
N ILE A 5 -15.30 -14.50 23.10
CA ILE A 5 -15.67 -14.98 21.77
C ILE A 5 -14.59 -16.00 21.35
N PRO A 6 -14.95 -17.26 21.13
CA PRO A 6 -13.98 -18.26 20.71
C PRO A 6 -13.40 -17.89 19.35
N LEU A 7 -12.07 -17.87 19.27
CA LEU A 7 -11.35 -17.64 18.03
C LEU A 7 -10.93 -18.99 17.41
N HIS A 8 -11.32 -19.23 16.20
CA HIS A 8 -10.91 -20.38 15.41
C HIS A 8 -9.68 -20.04 14.58
N ILE A 9 -8.68 -20.92 14.59
CA ILE A 9 -7.53 -20.82 13.68
C ILE A 9 -7.99 -21.32 12.32
N VAL A 10 -7.98 -20.42 11.33
CA VAL A 10 -8.27 -20.74 9.94
C VAL A 10 -6.96 -20.72 9.16
N ASN A 11 -6.58 -21.89 8.61
CA ASN A 11 -5.46 -21.99 7.69
C ASN A 11 -6.00 -22.04 6.26
N SER A 12 -5.76 -20.97 5.49
CA SER A 12 -6.12 -20.91 4.07
C SER A 12 -4.85 -20.80 3.25
N GLU A 13 -4.47 -21.86 2.59
CA GLU A 13 -3.31 -21.93 1.67
C GLU A 13 -2.00 -21.44 2.34
N GLY A 14 -1.74 -21.86 3.58
CA GLY A 14 -0.57 -21.46 4.35
C GLY A 14 -0.68 -20.10 5.03
N LEU A 15 -1.78 -19.38 4.89
CA LEU A 15 -2.07 -18.18 5.65
C LEU A 15 -2.89 -18.53 6.90
N ILE A 16 -2.32 -18.31 8.08
CA ILE A 16 -3.01 -18.52 9.35
C ILE A 16 -3.71 -17.22 9.73
N THR A 17 -5.03 -17.30 9.88
CA THR A 17 -5.87 -16.19 10.39
C THR A 17 -6.70 -16.67 11.57
N PHE A 18 -7.09 -15.74 12.45
CA PHE A 18 -8.01 -16.01 13.54
C PHE A 18 -9.39 -15.48 13.15
N SER A 19 -10.41 -16.33 13.24
CA SER A 19 -11.80 -15.93 12.94
C SER A 19 -12.72 -16.33 14.08
N SER A 20 -13.66 -15.48 14.42
CA SER A 20 -14.74 -15.79 15.37
C SER A 20 -15.88 -16.63 14.76
N GLU A 21 -15.85 -16.87 13.45
CA GLU A 21 -16.86 -17.63 12.72
C GLU A 21 -16.21 -18.63 11.78
N LEU A 22 -16.67 -19.88 11.82
CA LEU A 22 -16.46 -20.88 10.78
C LEU A 22 -17.39 -20.53 9.62
N SER A 23 -17.03 -19.53 8.82
CA SER A 23 -17.85 -19.15 7.66
C SER A 23 -17.56 -20.08 6.48
N SER A 24 -18.58 -20.69 5.93
CA SER A 24 -18.48 -21.35 4.62
C SER A 24 -18.11 -20.30 3.55
N ASN A 25 -17.15 -20.63 2.69
CA ASN A 25 -16.74 -19.76 1.57
C ASN A 25 -17.64 -19.95 0.33
N ILE A 26 -18.77 -20.65 0.49
CA ILE A 26 -19.72 -20.91 -0.59
C ILE A 26 -20.34 -19.58 -1.04
N GLY A 27 -20.29 -19.31 -2.35
CA GLY A 27 -20.80 -18.06 -2.94
C GLY A 27 -19.92 -16.83 -2.72
N LYS A 28 -18.67 -17.01 -2.27
CA LYS A 28 -17.70 -15.92 -2.08
C LYS A 28 -16.58 -15.99 -3.11
N THR A 29 -16.10 -14.83 -3.53
CA THR A 29 -14.98 -14.68 -4.47
C THR A 29 -13.77 -14.13 -3.73
N LYS A 30 -12.56 -14.60 -4.07
CA LYS A 30 -11.33 -14.03 -3.50
C LYS A 30 -11.04 -12.67 -4.11
N PHE A 31 -10.41 -11.77 -3.32
CA PHE A 31 -9.96 -10.48 -3.87
C PHE A 31 -8.96 -10.64 -5.00
N GLU A 32 -8.07 -11.64 -4.96
CA GLU A 32 -7.11 -11.91 -6.03
C GLU A 32 -7.77 -12.35 -7.35
N ASP A 33 -8.99 -12.86 -7.34
CA ASP A 33 -9.73 -13.22 -8.55
C ASP A 33 -10.29 -11.97 -9.25
N LEU A 34 -10.66 -10.94 -8.48
CA LEU A 34 -11.27 -9.69 -8.96
C LEU A 34 -10.24 -8.58 -9.23
N PHE A 35 -9.14 -8.56 -8.48
CA PHE A 35 -8.18 -7.46 -8.48
C PHE A 35 -6.75 -7.94 -8.63
N ASN A 36 -5.95 -7.14 -9.34
CA ASN A 36 -4.51 -7.15 -9.19
C ASN A 36 -4.16 -6.25 -8.00
N ILE A 37 -3.43 -6.78 -7.01
CA ILE A 37 -3.13 -6.07 -5.76
C ILE A 37 -1.65 -5.69 -5.74
N TYR A 38 -1.37 -4.41 -5.55
CA TYR A 38 -0.03 -3.85 -5.63
C TYR A 38 0.38 -3.15 -4.34
N VAL A 39 1.67 -3.24 -4.01
CA VAL A 39 2.30 -2.50 -2.91
C VAL A 39 2.93 -1.22 -3.44
N GLY A 40 2.96 -0.18 -2.61
CA GLY A 40 3.47 1.14 -2.98
C GLY A 40 5.00 1.24 -2.97
N LEU A 41 5.45 2.40 -3.43
CA LEU A 41 6.85 2.80 -3.52
C LEU A 41 7.45 3.00 -2.12
N VAL A 42 8.75 2.75 -1.99
CA VAL A 42 9.48 2.96 -0.73
C VAL A 42 10.78 3.72 -1.03
N SER A 43 10.86 4.96 -0.57
CA SER A 43 12.08 5.76 -0.70
C SER A 43 13.23 5.25 0.18
N GLY A 44 12.88 4.67 1.33
CA GLY A 44 13.84 4.17 2.32
C GLY A 44 14.43 5.26 3.22
N ARG A 45 14.16 6.55 2.96
CA ARG A 45 14.54 7.68 3.81
C ARG A 45 13.63 8.87 3.52
N GLU A 46 12.39 8.78 3.98
CA GLU A 46 11.36 9.78 3.70
C GLU A 46 11.77 11.22 4.05
N LYS A 47 12.44 11.41 5.18
CA LYS A 47 12.89 12.75 5.63
C LYS A 47 13.82 13.47 4.64
N ILE A 48 14.44 12.73 3.72
CA ILE A 48 15.34 13.30 2.71
C ILE A 48 14.60 13.41 1.37
N PHE A 49 13.94 12.32 0.94
CA PHE A 49 13.28 12.28 -0.36
C PHE A 49 11.97 13.04 -0.42
N LYS A 50 11.22 13.12 0.69
CA LYS A 50 10.04 13.96 0.78
C LYS A 50 10.48 15.40 0.93
N ASN A 51 10.27 16.21 -0.11
CA ASN A 51 10.82 17.56 -0.19
C ASN A 51 9.95 18.42 -1.10
N ASP A 52 9.45 19.53 -0.59
CA ASP A 52 8.57 20.41 -1.36
C ASP A 52 9.33 21.28 -2.35
N THR A 53 10.62 21.56 -2.11
CA THR A 53 11.47 22.38 -2.97
C THR A 53 11.97 21.59 -4.19
N PHE A 54 12.51 20.39 -3.97
CA PHE A 54 13.12 19.58 -5.01
C PHE A 54 12.24 18.40 -5.49
N GLY A 55 11.08 18.21 -4.87
CA GLY A 55 10.19 17.11 -5.21
C GLY A 55 9.61 17.25 -6.62
N ASN A 56 9.86 16.27 -7.48
CA ASN A 56 9.48 16.26 -8.88
C ASN A 56 8.40 15.23 -9.21
N ILE A 57 8.01 14.39 -8.24
CA ILE A 57 6.84 13.51 -8.33
C ILE A 57 5.95 13.69 -7.14
N THR A 58 4.63 13.47 -7.34
CA THR A 58 3.63 13.48 -6.27
C THR A 58 3.27 12.05 -5.90
N VAL A 59 3.37 11.72 -4.61
CA VAL A 59 3.09 10.39 -4.06
C VAL A 59 1.93 10.47 -3.09
N GLN A 60 0.90 9.67 -3.32
CA GLN A 60 -0.24 9.55 -2.43
C GLN A 60 0.12 8.66 -1.23
N ASN A 61 -0.02 9.19 -0.02
CA ASN A 61 0.26 8.47 1.23
C ASN A 61 -0.99 8.19 2.08
N SER A 62 -2.11 8.84 1.77
CA SER A 62 -3.45 8.53 2.31
C SER A 62 -4.51 9.11 1.37
N LYS A 63 -5.80 8.98 1.71
CA LYS A 63 -6.91 9.53 0.93
C LYS A 63 -6.73 11.01 0.59
N GLU A 64 -6.26 11.81 1.55
CA GLU A 64 -6.16 13.26 1.44
C GLU A 64 -4.72 13.78 1.44
N ARG A 65 -3.73 12.87 1.57
CA ARG A 65 -2.33 13.27 1.69
C ARG A 65 -1.53 12.89 0.48
N PHE A 66 -1.10 13.94 -0.22
CA PHE A 66 -0.20 13.88 -1.36
C PHE A 66 1.07 14.67 -1.00
N ASP A 67 2.21 14.01 -1.08
CA ASP A 67 3.49 14.60 -0.72
C ASP A 67 4.40 14.64 -1.97
N LYS A 68 5.21 15.69 -2.10
CA LYS A 68 6.22 15.78 -3.16
C LYS A 68 7.47 15.02 -2.75
N TYR A 69 8.01 14.25 -3.70
CA TYR A 69 9.22 13.47 -3.49
C TYR A 69 10.24 13.72 -4.59
N ILE A 70 11.53 13.72 -4.20
CA ILE A 70 12.64 13.68 -5.12
C ILE A 70 12.72 12.28 -5.71
N TYR A 71 12.59 12.17 -7.04
CA TYR A 71 12.83 10.94 -7.77
C TYR A 71 13.77 11.23 -8.93
N ILE A 72 14.97 10.68 -8.90
CA ILE A 72 15.99 10.83 -9.94
C ILE A 72 16.43 9.45 -10.43
N LYS A 73 16.69 9.36 -11.72
CA LYS A 73 17.16 8.13 -12.38
C LYS A 73 18.68 8.10 -12.50
N GLU A 74 19.31 9.27 -12.56
CA GLU A 74 20.73 9.42 -12.77
C GLU A 74 21.29 10.49 -11.85
N TYR A 75 22.54 10.33 -11.45
CA TYR A 75 23.26 11.28 -10.62
C TYR A 75 24.69 11.47 -11.17
N PRO A 76 25.22 12.73 -11.26
CA PRO A 76 24.56 13.98 -10.86
C PRO A 76 23.40 14.36 -11.80
N THR A 77 22.46 15.17 -11.29
CA THR A 77 21.39 15.77 -12.09
C THR A 77 21.86 17.07 -12.73
N SER A 78 21.04 17.66 -13.62
CA SER A 78 21.27 19.00 -14.16
C SER A 78 21.02 20.15 -13.17
N GLN A 79 20.49 19.87 -11.96
CA GLN A 79 20.19 20.86 -10.93
C GLN A 79 21.26 20.84 -9.85
N GLU A 80 22.13 21.83 -9.82
CA GLU A 80 23.27 21.91 -8.91
C GLU A 80 22.85 21.96 -7.43
N ASP A 81 21.82 22.73 -7.10
CA ASP A 81 21.29 22.83 -5.74
C ASP A 81 20.74 21.50 -5.23
N LEU A 82 20.06 20.72 -6.10
CA LEU A 82 19.60 19.38 -5.76
C LEU A 82 20.78 18.42 -5.55
N ASN A 83 21.81 18.51 -6.37
CA ASN A 83 23.02 17.70 -6.22
C ASN A 83 23.71 18.00 -4.88
N THR A 84 23.85 19.26 -4.53
CA THR A 84 24.41 19.72 -3.24
C THR A 84 23.59 19.15 -2.07
N TYR A 85 22.28 19.33 -2.11
CA TYR A 85 21.37 18.79 -1.08
C TYR A 85 21.50 17.28 -0.91
N LEU A 86 21.61 16.53 -2.02
CA LEU A 86 21.75 15.08 -1.97
C LEU A 86 23.13 14.65 -1.43
N GLU A 87 24.22 15.32 -1.82
CA GLU A 87 25.58 15.04 -1.31
C GLU A 87 25.67 15.29 0.22
N GLU A 88 25.07 16.32 0.75
CA GLU A 88 25.01 16.59 2.19
C GLU A 88 24.30 15.46 2.97
N ASN A 89 23.44 14.70 2.29
CA ASN A 89 22.70 13.58 2.88
C ASN A 89 23.22 12.19 2.47
N LYS A 90 24.30 12.13 1.71
CA LYS A 90 24.85 10.90 1.10
C LYS A 90 25.11 9.77 2.09
N GLU A 91 25.77 10.06 3.21
CA GLU A 91 26.07 9.05 4.23
C GLU A 91 24.81 8.43 4.82
N LYS A 92 23.78 9.28 5.10
CA LYS A 92 22.46 8.82 5.57
C LYS A 92 21.75 7.97 4.53
N LEU A 93 21.96 8.25 3.24
CA LEU A 93 21.37 7.51 2.13
C LEU A 93 22.10 6.18 1.89
N ILE A 94 23.40 6.12 2.05
CA ILE A 94 24.19 4.87 2.00
C ILE A 94 23.85 3.95 3.16
N SER A 95 23.66 4.48 4.37
CA SER A 95 23.40 3.69 5.58
C SER A 95 22.01 3.06 5.68
N ARG A 96 21.15 3.21 4.65
CA ARG A 96 19.81 2.60 4.64
C ARG A 96 19.87 1.07 4.63
N GLN A 97 18.97 0.45 5.41
CA GLN A 97 18.93 -1.01 5.63
C GLN A 97 18.00 -1.76 4.64
N ILE A 98 17.23 -1.04 3.80
CA ILE A 98 16.21 -1.65 2.94
C ILE A 98 16.78 -2.54 1.82
N ARG A 99 17.97 -2.19 1.35
CA ARG A 99 18.82 -2.97 0.44
C ARG A 99 20.26 -2.45 0.55
N LYS A 100 21.21 -3.11 -0.10
CA LYS A 100 22.60 -2.65 -0.12
C LYS A 100 22.76 -1.41 -1.01
N PHE A 101 23.25 -0.33 -0.41
CA PHE A 101 23.64 0.91 -1.10
C PHE A 101 25.15 1.09 -1.07
N ASN A 102 25.66 1.78 -2.06
CA ASN A 102 27.08 2.10 -2.24
C ASN A 102 27.24 3.43 -2.98
N LYS A 103 28.48 3.81 -3.31
CA LYS A 103 28.82 5.05 -4.01
C LYS A 103 28.18 5.23 -5.41
N HIS A 104 27.60 4.18 -6.00
CA HIS A 104 27.02 4.23 -7.34
C HIS A 104 25.49 4.29 -7.35
N ASN A 105 24.82 3.86 -6.25
CA ASN A 105 23.37 3.76 -6.20
C ASN A 105 22.72 4.42 -4.96
N TRP A 106 23.47 5.16 -4.19
CA TRP A 106 23.04 5.79 -2.95
C TRP A 106 21.88 6.76 -3.10
N PHE A 107 21.77 7.41 -4.26
CA PHE A 107 20.71 8.35 -4.58
C PHE A 107 19.39 7.69 -4.98
N GLU A 108 19.39 6.41 -5.30
CA GLU A 108 18.20 5.68 -5.72
C GLU A 108 17.24 5.44 -4.56
N TRP A 109 15.97 5.25 -4.88
CA TRP A 109 14.97 4.81 -3.90
C TRP A 109 15.22 3.38 -3.41
N GLY A 110 14.73 3.08 -2.21
CA GLY A 110 14.85 1.77 -1.60
C GLY A 110 14.17 0.68 -2.43
N ALA A 111 12.95 0.92 -2.89
CA ALA A 111 12.23 0.02 -3.77
C ALA A 111 11.21 0.76 -4.64
N LEU A 112 11.36 0.64 -5.96
CA LEU A 112 10.43 1.13 -6.98
C LEU A 112 9.41 0.05 -7.35
N ARG A 113 8.75 -0.50 -6.32
CA ARG A 113 7.77 -1.59 -6.51
C ARG A 113 6.64 -1.11 -7.39
N ASN A 114 6.34 -1.89 -8.43
CA ASN A 114 5.18 -1.66 -9.31
C ASN A 114 5.13 -0.29 -10.03
N ILE A 115 6.24 0.46 -10.08
CA ILE A 115 6.26 1.79 -10.71
C ILE A 115 5.77 1.74 -12.17
N LYS A 116 6.19 0.73 -12.94
CA LYS A 116 5.75 0.54 -14.33
C LYS A 116 4.24 0.32 -14.44
N VAL A 117 3.63 -0.40 -13.48
CA VAL A 117 2.18 -0.61 -13.44
C VAL A 117 1.46 0.72 -13.19
N MET A 118 1.97 1.53 -12.26
CA MET A 118 1.42 2.86 -11.97
C MET A 118 1.48 3.78 -13.19
N GLU A 119 2.57 3.73 -13.96
CA GLU A 119 2.75 4.52 -15.18
C GLU A 119 1.81 4.06 -16.31
N VAL A 120 1.72 2.74 -16.55
CA VAL A 120 0.88 2.16 -17.61
C VAL A 120 -0.61 2.35 -17.35
N HIS A 121 -1.04 2.27 -16.09
CA HIS A 121 -2.45 2.37 -15.71
C HIS A 121 -2.82 3.73 -15.12
N LYS A 122 -1.97 4.73 -15.27
CA LYS A 122 -2.19 6.08 -14.74
C LYS A 122 -3.61 6.55 -15.04
N ASP A 123 -4.21 7.21 -14.03
CA ASP A 123 -5.56 7.79 -14.06
C ASP A 123 -6.73 6.79 -14.17
N LYS A 124 -6.50 5.48 -14.28
CA LYS A 124 -7.56 4.47 -14.18
C LYS A 124 -8.13 4.45 -12.76
N GLU A 125 -9.41 4.17 -12.62
CA GLU A 125 -10.04 4.00 -11.31
C GLU A 125 -9.50 2.77 -10.58
N CYS A 126 -9.26 2.91 -9.29
CA CYS A 126 -8.77 1.85 -8.41
C CYS A 126 -9.27 2.06 -6.99
N ILE A 127 -9.03 1.07 -6.13
CA ILE A 127 -9.25 1.20 -4.69
C ILE A 127 -7.88 1.22 -4.00
N TYR A 128 -7.73 2.12 -3.04
CA TYR A 128 -6.64 2.11 -2.09
C TYR A 128 -7.11 1.59 -0.74
N ILE A 129 -6.28 0.79 -0.07
CA ILE A 129 -6.50 0.36 1.31
C ILE A 129 -5.26 0.70 2.14
N THR A 130 -5.47 1.36 3.27
CA THR A 130 -4.40 1.66 4.21
C THR A 130 -3.96 0.38 4.91
N ASN A 131 -2.69 0.00 4.77
CA ASN A 131 -2.20 -1.27 5.31
C ASN A 131 -2.08 -1.30 6.84
N ILE A 132 -2.00 -0.13 7.49
CA ILE A 132 -1.98 0.00 8.94
C ILE A 132 -2.61 1.33 9.40
N THR A 133 -3.70 1.27 10.19
CA THR A 133 -4.40 2.48 10.64
C THR A 133 -5.22 2.24 11.90
N ARG A 134 -5.59 3.32 12.59
CA ARG A 134 -6.62 3.35 13.63
C ARG A 134 -7.87 4.09 13.18
N LYS A 135 -7.88 4.62 11.95
CA LYS A 135 -9.04 5.32 11.40
C LYS A 135 -10.16 4.34 11.07
N GLU A 136 -11.38 4.81 11.13
CA GLU A 136 -12.57 4.03 10.77
C GLU A 136 -12.58 3.68 9.28
N GLU A 137 -12.25 4.63 8.40
CA GLU A 137 -12.15 4.41 6.97
C GLU A 137 -10.76 3.82 6.65
N VAL A 138 -10.74 2.56 6.19
CA VAL A 138 -9.52 1.85 5.81
C VAL A 138 -9.32 1.81 4.30
N ALA A 139 -10.40 1.92 3.51
CA ALA A 139 -10.37 1.84 2.05
C ALA A 139 -11.11 3.02 1.41
N PHE A 140 -10.63 3.46 0.25
CA PHE A 140 -11.21 4.56 -0.51
C PHE A 140 -10.97 4.38 -2.01
N LYS A 141 -11.88 4.91 -2.82
CA LYS A 141 -11.73 4.96 -4.27
C LYS A 141 -10.78 6.08 -4.68
N GLY A 142 -9.98 5.84 -5.70
CA GLY A 142 -9.04 6.81 -6.25
C GLY A 142 -8.66 6.50 -7.68
N LYS A 143 -7.69 7.23 -8.18
CA LYS A 143 -7.08 6.99 -9.50
C LYS A 143 -5.67 6.47 -9.33
N VAL A 144 -5.25 5.58 -10.24
CA VAL A 144 -3.88 5.06 -10.26
C VAL A 144 -2.90 6.20 -10.46
N GLY A 145 -1.96 6.30 -9.53
CA GLY A 145 -0.84 7.24 -9.53
C GLY A 145 0.28 6.69 -8.67
N TYR A 146 1.33 7.47 -8.45
CA TYR A 146 2.37 7.06 -7.52
C TYR A 146 1.83 7.06 -6.09
N PHE A 147 2.02 5.96 -5.37
CA PHE A 147 1.58 5.83 -3.98
C PHE A 147 2.64 5.17 -3.10
N GLY A 148 2.64 5.54 -1.83
CA GLY A 148 3.64 5.11 -0.86
C GLY A 148 3.33 3.76 -0.23
N GLY A 149 4.34 3.16 0.39
CA GLY A 149 4.29 1.82 1.01
C GLY A 149 3.30 1.66 2.17
N GLY A 150 2.65 2.75 2.62
CA GLY A 150 1.54 2.72 3.59
C GLY A 150 0.20 2.31 2.99
N LEU A 151 0.09 2.19 1.67
CA LEU A 151 -1.11 1.81 0.94
C LEU A 151 -0.89 0.52 0.15
N LEU A 152 -1.98 -0.21 -0.06
CA LEU A 152 -2.15 -1.23 -1.10
C LEU A 152 -3.10 -0.66 -2.15
N MET A 153 -2.86 -0.95 -3.43
CA MET A 153 -3.73 -0.58 -4.53
C MET A 153 -4.38 -1.83 -5.11
N LEU A 154 -5.69 -1.80 -5.27
CA LEU A 154 -6.49 -2.84 -5.94
C LEU A 154 -6.92 -2.28 -7.30
N LEU A 155 -6.33 -2.82 -8.35
CA LEU A 155 -6.68 -2.50 -9.73
C LEU A 155 -7.62 -3.58 -10.26
N PRO A 156 -8.87 -3.25 -10.64
CA PRO A 156 -9.83 -4.24 -11.10
C PRO A 156 -9.35 -4.95 -12.37
N LYS A 157 -9.57 -6.26 -12.45
CA LYS A 157 -9.27 -7.08 -13.64
C LYS A 157 -10.36 -6.96 -14.69
N THR A 158 -11.60 -6.75 -14.24
CA THR A 158 -12.81 -6.55 -15.05
C THR A 158 -13.63 -5.43 -14.44
N ASP A 159 -14.55 -4.89 -15.18
CA ASP A 159 -15.47 -3.87 -14.68
C ASP A 159 -16.27 -4.41 -13.49
N CYS A 160 -16.29 -3.64 -12.42
CA CYS A 160 -17.02 -3.93 -11.21
C CYS A 160 -17.39 -2.63 -10.47
N ASN A 161 -18.38 -2.70 -9.60
CA ASN A 161 -18.78 -1.55 -8.79
C ASN A 161 -17.80 -1.32 -7.64
N LEU A 162 -16.84 -0.39 -7.84
CA LEU A 162 -15.83 -0.06 -6.84
C LEU A 162 -16.41 0.53 -5.55
N ASP A 163 -17.54 1.23 -5.61
CA ASP A 163 -18.18 1.83 -4.42
C ASP A 163 -18.74 0.75 -3.50
N THR A 164 -19.33 -0.31 -4.07
CA THR A 164 -19.76 -1.50 -3.32
C THR A 164 -18.58 -2.17 -2.61
N ILE A 165 -17.45 -2.34 -3.32
CA ILE A 165 -16.24 -2.95 -2.74
C ILE A 165 -15.65 -2.08 -1.62
N VAL A 166 -15.56 -0.76 -1.82
CA VAL A 166 -15.09 0.17 -0.78
C VAL A 166 -15.98 0.13 0.45
N THR A 167 -17.30 0.11 0.25
CA THR A 167 -18.28 -0.02 1.33
C THR A 167 -18.03 -1.30 2.13
N PHE A 168 -17.87 -2.44 1.45
CA PHE A 168 -17.58 -3.73 2.09
C PHE A 168 -16.27 -3.70 2.90
N LEU A 169 -15.19 -3.18 2.33
CA LEU A 169 -13.88 -3.09 2.98
C LEU A 169 -13.91 -2.23 4.25
N ASN A 170 -14.82 -1.27 4.33
CA ASN A 170 -15.01 -0.40 5.48
C ASN A 170 -15.99 -0.97 6.54
N THR A 171 -16.63 -2.11 6.26
CA THR A 171 -17.55 -2.73 7.25
C THR A 171 -16.80 -3.21 8.49
N PRO A 172 -17.44 -3.16 9.68
CA PRO A 172 -16.89 -3.77 10.88
C PRO A 172 -16.59 -5.27 10.70
N THR A 173 -17.45 -5.98 9.94
CA THR A 173 -17.28 -7.41 9.65
C THR A 173 -15.99 -7.71 8.91
N PHE A 174 -15.61 -6.94 7.89
CA PHE A 174 -14.33 -7.10 7.23
C PHE A 174 -13.17 -6.71 8.15
N LYS A 175 -13.26 -5.52 8.76
CA LYS A 175 -12.17 -4.95 9.58
C LYS A 175 -11.81 -5.80 10.79
N LYS A 176 -12.79 -6.44 11.46
CA LYS A 176 -12.55 -7.25 12.68
C LYS A 176 -11.53 -8.36 12.45
N ASN A 177 -11.48 -8.93 11.24
CA ASN A 177 -10.54 -10.01 10.89
C ASN A 177 -9.07 -9.56 10.83
N PHE A 178 -8.85 -8.24 10.75
CA PHE A 178 -7.53 -7.62 10.59
C PHE A 178 -7.24 -6.56 11.66
N THR A 179 -8.05 -6.50 12.71
CA THR A 179 -7.87 -5.53 13.80
C THR A 179 -7.33 -6.21 15.04
N TYR A 180 -6.13 -5.79 15.44
CA TYR A 180 -5.42 -6.27 16.62
C TYR A 180 -5.07 -5.10 17.53
N SER A 181 -5.41 -5.20 18.80
CA SER A 181 -5.18 -4.12 19.80
C SER A 181 -5.66 -2.74 19.31
N GLY A 182 -6.86 -2.70 18.71
CA GLY A 182 -7.48 -1.48 18.21
C GLY A 182 -6.80 -0.86 16.98
N ARG A 183 -5.95 -1.63 16.28
CA ARG A 183 -5.28 -1.20 15.05
C ARG A 183 -5.59 -2.17 13.91
N PHE A 184 -6.17 -1.65 12.84
CA PHE A 184 -6.30 -2.38 11.58
C PHE A 184 -4.92 -2.56 10.94
N ARG A 185 -4.63 -3.78 10.50
CA ARG A 185 -3.39 -4.12 9.78
C ARG A 185 -3.66 -5.23 8.77
N ILE A 186 -3.37 -4.96 7.51
CA ILE A 186 -3.53 -5.93 6.43
C ILE A 186 -2.32 -5.90 5.50
N GLY A 187 -1.84 -7.08 5.11
CA GLY A 187 -0.81 -7.25 4.09
C GLY A 187 -1.39 -7.64 2.74
N GLN A 188 -0.59 -7.52 1.68
CA GLN A 188 -0.99 -7.87 0.31
C GLN A 188 -1.53 -9.29 0.21
N SER A 189 -0.82 -10.29 0.74
CA SER A 189 -1.23 -11.71 0.68
C SER A 189 -2.49 -11.98 1.51
N GLN A 190 -2.67 -11.30 2.64
CA GLN A 190 -3.88 -11.42 3.45
C GLN A 190 -5.10 -10.87 2.70
N LEU A 191 -4.95 -9.71 2.06
CA LEU A 191 -6.00 -9.10 1.26
C LEU A 191 -6.34 -9.98 0.06
N ALA A 192 -5.33 -10.46 -0.67
CA ALA A 192 -5.50 -11.31 -1.85
C ALA A 192 -6.35 -12.55 -1.56
N LYS A 193 -6.06 -13.22 -0.45
CA LYS A 193 -6.74 -14.46 0.00
C LYS A 193 -8.04 -14.22 0.78
N SER A 194 -8.40 -12.97 1.04
CA SER A 194 -9.67 -12.62 1.68
C SER A 194 -10.83 -12.77 0.71
N TYR A 195 -12.01 -13.01 1.25
CA TYR A 195 -13.23 -13.23 0.47
C TYR A 195 -14.18 -12.04 0.55
N ILE A 196 -14.89 -11.82 -0.54
CA ILE A 196 -16.03 -10.93 -0.63
C ILE A 196 -17.23 -11.71 -1.13
N ASN A 197 -18.43 -11.39 -0.68
CA ASN A 197 -19.66 -11.89 -1.29
C ASN A 197 -19.69 -11.41 -2.75
N ASN A 198 -20.20 -12.26 -3.65
CA ASN A 198 -20.19 -11.96 -5.08
C ASN A 198 -20.68 -10.53 -5.33
N PRO A 199 -19.85 -9.64 -5.94
CA PRO A 199 -20.15 -8.21 -6.08
C PRO A 199 -21.09 -7.89 -7.27
N ASN A 200 -21.70 -8.93 -7.90
CA ASN A 200 -22.67 -8.78 -8.98
C ASN A 200 -24.07 -8.55 -8.45
#